data_916f49bf634cb16b1ed167f161c943bf
#
_entry.id   916f49bf634cb16b1ed167f161c943bf
#
_cell.length_a   1.000
_cell.length_b   1.000
_cell.length_c   1.000
_cell.angle_alpha   90.00
_cell.angle_beta   90.00
_cell.angle_gamma   90.00
#
_symmetry.space_group_name_H-M   'P 1'
#
loop_
_entity.id
_entity.type
_entity.pdbx_description
1 polymer ?
#
loop_
_entity_poly.entity_id
_entity_poly.type
_entity_poly.pdbx_seq_one_letter_code
_entity_poly.pdbx_strand_id
1 'polypeptide(L)'
;MMVLTPIMPNCIRLHLNLPLHMSFKHIKKLLTQTPNLQYLILFGQKHLLKAKRWEKLLSLNCPRLLKFKFTCANYIYDENYQYNFRQLLDTFEEDCETSFWMERNITTSYLKIPFSDDDYRRDIVVKFHVNKVLYKY
;
A
#
# COMPACT_ATOMS: atom_id res chain seq x y z
N MET A 1 4.54 -24.20 -21.08
CA MET A 1 4.29 -23.22 -20.00
C MET A 1 5.60 -22.75 -19.41
N MET A 2 5.84 -21.46 -19.47
CA MET A 2 7.05 -20.93 -18.87
C MET A 2 6.86 -20.73 -17.37
N VAL A 3 7.69 -21.40 -16.58
CA VAL A 3 7.80 -21.09 -15.16
C VAL A 3 8.72 -19.88 -15.05
N LEU A 4 8.16 -18.75 -14.61
CA LEU A 4 8.96 -17.56 -14.42
C LEU A 4 9.80 -17.69 -13.16
N THR A 5 11.11 -17.76 -13.34
CA THR A 5 12.04 -17.69 -12.21
C THR A 5 12.05 -16.25 -11.70
N PRO A 6 11.97 -16.00 -10.39
CA PRO A 6 12.04 -14.63 -9.87
C PRO A 6 13.33 -13.93 -10.29
N ILE A 7 13.20 -12.68 -10.77
CA ILE A 7 14.36 -11.90 -11.22
C ILE A 7 15.16 -11.37 -10.02
N MET A 8 14.48 -11.10 -8.90
CA MET A 8 15.10 -10.54 -7.69
C MET A 8 14.74 -11.38 -6.46
N PRO A 9 15.21 -12.66 -6.40
CA PRO A 9 14.80 -13.54 -5.30
C PRO A 9 15.34 -13.12 -3.94
N ASN A 10 16.41 -12.31 -3.92
CA ASN A 10 17.04 -11.84 -2.69
C ASN A 10 16.66 -10.41 -2.33
N CYS A 11 15.70 -9.82 -3.03
CA CYS A 11 15.24 -8.49 -2.70
C CYS A 11 14.45 -8.52 -1.40
N ILE A 12 14.91 -7.76 -0.42
CA ILE A 12 14.30 -7.66 0.91
C ILE A 12 13.51 -6.37 1.05
N ARG A 13 13.96 -5.31 0.42
CA ARG A 13 13.35 -3.98 0.50
C ARG A 13 13.01 -3.47 -0.88
N LEU A 14 11.81 -2.90 -0.99
CA LEU A 14 11.37 -2.29 -2.23
C LEU A 14 10.68 -0.96 -1.90
N HIS A 15 11.19 0.12 -2.46
CA HIS A 15 10.65 1.45 -2.28
C HIS A 15 10.41 2.06 -3.66
N LEU A 16 9.16 2.27 -4.03
CA LEU A 16 8.79 2.69 -5.37
C LEU A 16 7.77 3.82 -5.37
N ASN A 17 7.94 4.73 -6.32
CA ASN A 17 6.91 5.67 -6.74
C ASN A 17 6.19 5.03 -7.94
N LEU A 18 4.91 4.71 -7.75
CA LEU A 18 4.14 4.03 -8.78
C LEU A 18 3.62 5.03 -9.82
N PRO A 19 3.77 4.73 -11.11
CA PRO A 19 3.23 5.59 -12.18
C PRO A 19 1.70 5.68 -12.11
N LEU A 20 1.14 6.74 -12.71
CA LEU A 20 -0.30 7.01 -12.73
C LEU A 20 -1.14 5.85 -13.23
N HIS A 21 -0.62 5.10 -14.17
CA HIS A 21 -1.37 4.02 -14.83
C HIS A 21 -1.10 2.64 -14.25
N MET A 22 -0.34 2.59 -13.15
CA MET A 22 -0.04 1.32 -12.49
C MET A 22 -1.31 0.71 -11.90
N SER A 23 -1.59 -0.54 -12.25
CA SER A 23 -2.72 -1.29 -11.72
C SER A 23 -2.25 -2.38 -10.76
N PHE A 24 -3.18 -2.97 -10.01
CA PHE A 24 -2.86 -4.12 -9.15
C PHE A 24 -2.28 -5.29 -9.95
N LYS A 25 -2.69 -5.47 -11.19
CA LYS A 25 -2.13 -6.50 -12.05
C LYS A 25 -0.62 -6.30 -12.29
N HIS A 26 -0.21 -5.06 -12.53
CA HIS A 26 1.21 -4.72 -12.70
C HIS A 26 2.00 -4.91 -11.41
N ILE A 27 1.41 -4.50 -10.29
CA ILE A 27 2.04 -4.67 -8.98
C ILE A 27 2.22 -6.15 -8.65
N LYS A 28 1.22 -6.96 -8.97
CA LYS A 28 1.30 -8.41 -8.79
C LYS A 28 2.49 -9.00 -9.56
N LYS A 29 2.65 -8.61 -10.83
CA LYS A 29 3.80 -9.06 -11.62
C LYS A 29 5.12 -8.71 -10.95
N LEU A 30 5.23 -7.49 -10.42
CA LEU A 30 6.42 -7.05 -9.72
C LEU A 30 6.67 -7.90 -8.47
N LEU A 31 5.65 -8.10 -7.64
CA LEU A 31 5.80 -8.81 -6.37
C LEU A 31 6.07 -10.30 -6.55
N THR A 32 5.67 -10.91 -7.67
CA THR A 32 6.04 -12.29 -7.97
C THR A 32 7.55 -12.43 -8.22
N GLN A 33 8.24 -11.32 -8.54
CA GLN A 33 9.69 -11.31 -8.73
C GLN A 33 10.46 -11.16 -7.43
N THR A 34 9.80 -10.86 -6.32
CA THR A 34 10.42 -10.55 -5.04
C THR A 34 9.77 -11.36 -3.91
N PRO A 35 9.86 -12.71 -3.95
CA PRO A 35 9.13 -13.57 -3.01
C PRO A 35 9.60 -13.47 -1.55
N ASN A 36 10.79 -12.95 -1.31
CA ASN A 36 11.36 -12.83 0.02
C ASN A 36 11.30 -11.41 0.59
N LEU A 37 10.44 -10.57 0.00
CA LEU A 37 10.29 -9.19 0.39
C LEU A 37 9.82 -9.04 1.83
N GLN A 38 10.53 -8.22 2.60
CA GLN A 38 10.21 -7.91 4.00
C GLN A 38 9.70 -6.48 4.19
N TYR A 39 10.15 -5.55 3.35
CA TYR A 39 9.80 -4.13 3.48
C TYR A 39 9.29 -3.61 2.14
N LEU A 40 8.05 -3.19 2.10
CA LEU A 40 7.42 -2.64 0.89
C LEU A 40 6.90 -1.25 1.18
N ILE A 41 7.49 -0.25 0.56
CA ILE A 41 7.12 1.15 0.70
C ILE A 41 6.75 1.70 -0.66
N LEU A 42 5.51 2.12 -0.82
CA LEU A 42 4.97 2.55 -2.10
C LEU A 42 4.33 3.93 -1.97
N PHE A 43 4.50 4.72 -3.01
CA PHE A 43 3.78 5.97 -3.21
C PHE A 43 2.97 5.81 -4.50
N GLY A 44 1.65 6.00 -4.43
CA GLY A 44 0.79 5.76 -5.57
C GLY A 44 -0.46 6.61 -5.57
N GLN A 45 -1.39 6.25 -6.45
CA GLN A 45 -2.60 7.00 -6.70
C GLN A 45 -3.81 6.39 -5.98
N LYS A 46 -4.87 7.19 -5.88
CA LYS A 46 -6.08 6.84 -5.12
C LYS A 46 -6.78 5.57 -5.60
N HIS A 47 -6.65 5.22 -6.88
CA HIS A 47 -7.26 4.00 -7.41
C HIS A 47 -6.66 2.73 -6.81
N LEU A 48 -5.49 2.84 -6.18
CA LEU A 48 -4.84 1.73 -5.49
C LEU A 48 -5.20 1.68 -3.99
N LEU A 49 -6.05 2.58 -3.51
CA LEU A 49 -6.46 2.59 -2.11
C LEU A 49 -7.64 1.64 -1.90
N LYS A 50 -7.37 0.35 -1.98
CA LYS A 50 -8.36 -0.72 -1.89
C LYS A 50 -7.84 -1.84 -0.99
N ALA A 51 -8.29 -1.85 0.27
CA ALA A 51 -7.77 -2.76 1.29
C ALA A 51 -7.91 -4.24 0.91
N LYS A 52 -9.05 -4.63 0.34
CA LYS A 52 -9.28 -6.04 -0.04
C LYS A 52 -8.32 -6.51 -1.14
N ARG A 53 -8.00 -5.62 -2.07
CA ARG A 53 -7.07 -5.93 -3.15
C ARG A 53 -5.64 -6.06 -2.61
N TRP A 54 -5.23 -5.16 -1.72
CA TRP A 54 -3.92 -5.27 -1.07
C TRP A 54 -3.81 -6.51 -0.20
N GLU A 55 -4.85 -6.82 0.56
CA GLU A 55 -4.86 -8.03 1.39
C GLU A 55 -4.59 -9.27 0.57
N LYS A 56 -5.34 -9.44 -0.52
CA LYS A 56 -5.18 -10.59 -1.41
C LYS A 56 -3.76 -10.63 -2.01
N LEU A 57 -3.29 -9.50 -2.49
CA LEU A 57 -1.99 -9.39 -3.14
C LEU A 57 -0.85 -9.71 -2.18
N LEU A 58 -0.87 -9.09 -0.99
CA LEU A 58 0.19 -9.26 -0.01
C LEU A 58 0.18 -10.65 0.62
N SER A 59 -1.00 -11.18 0.91
CA SER A 59 -1.10 -12.51 1.53
C SER A 59 -0.61 -13.62 0.59
N LEU A 60 -0.83 -13.48 -0.71
CA LEU A 60 -0.44 -14.50 -1.69
C LEU A 60 1.01 -14.35 -2.16
N ASN A 61 1.52 -13.12 -2.27
CA ASN A 61 2.81 -12.87 -2.93
C ASN A 61 3.93 -12.45 -1.99
N CYS A 62 3.59 -11.98 -0.79
CA CYS A 62 4.58 -11.45 0.16
C CYS A 62 4.45 -12.12 1.53
N PRO A 63 4.67 -13.45 1.63
CA PRO A 63 4.46 -14.17 2.89
C PRO A 63 5.41 -13.77 4.01
N ARG A 64 6.54 -13.13 3.67
CA ARG A 64 7.55 -12.70 4.65
C ARG A 64 7.50 -11.21 4.96
N LEU A 65 6.47 -10.52 4.48
CA LEU A 65 6.38 -9.07 4.63
C LEU A 65 6.21 -8.67 6.10
N LEU A 66 7.10 -7.80 6.57
CA LEU A 66 7.10 -7.27 7.93
C LEU A 66 6.61 -5.84 7.99
N LYS A 67 6.89 -5.06 6.95
CA LYS A 67 6.50 -3.66 6.89
C LYS A 67 5.89 -3.33 5.54
N PHE A 68 4.73 -2.71 5.60
CA PHE A 68 4.03 -2.19 4.44
C PHE A 68 3.67 -0.74 4.70
N LYS A 69 3.95 0.11 3.72
CA LYS A 69 3.51 1.50 3.76
C LYS A 69 3.09 1.92 2.37
N PHE A 70 1.85 2.37 2.26
CA PHE A 70 1.32 2.94 1.02
C PHE A 70 0.89 4.37 1.30
N THR A 71 1.46 5.31 0.56
CA THR A 71 1.11 6.71 0.64
C THR A 71 0.39 7.12 -0.64
N CYS A 72 -0.79 7.69 -0.48
CA CYS A 72 -1.60 8.21 -1.57
C CYS A 72 -1.76 9.71 -1.38
N ALA A 73 -1.25 10.50 -2.32
CA ALA A 73 -1.32 11.95 -2.26
C ALA A 73 -2.47 12.48 -3.12
N ASN A 74 -3.13 13.51 -2.63
CA ASN A 74 -4.15 14.21 -3.38
C ASN A 74 -3.89 15.72 -3.29
N TYR A 75 -3.61 16.33 -4.43
CA TYR A 75 -3.47 17.78 -4.53
C TYR A 75 -4.86 18.40 -4.56
N ILE A 76 -5.12 19.29 -3.61
CA ILE A 76 -6.46 19.84 -3.44
C ILE A 76 -6.57 21.17 -4.13
N TYR A 77 -7.25 21.13 -5.29
CA TYR A 77 -7.64 22.34 -6.02
C TYR A 77 -9.14 22.60 -5.93
N ASP A 78 -9.91 21.64 -5.40
CA ASP A 78 -11.36 21.67 -5.35
C ASP A 78 -11.86 20.94 -4.09
N GLU A 79 -12.79 21.55 -3.36
CA GLU A 79 -13.39 21.00 -2.15
C GLU A 79 -14.08 19.66 -2.38
N ASN A 80 -14.64 19.45 -3.56
CA ASN A 80 -15.30 18.17 -3.90
C ASN A 80 -14.32 17.00 -3.89
N TYR A 81 -13.08 17.24 -4.27
CA TYR A 81 -12.04 16.20 -4.23
C TYR A 81 -11.67 15.81 -2.81
N GLN A 82 -11.68 16.75 -1.87
CA GLN A 82 -11.43 16.46 -0.45
C GLN A 82 -12.44 15.47 0.10
N TYR A 83 -13.71 15.69 -0.21
CA TYR A 83 -14.80 14.88 0.29
C TYR A 83 -14.68 13.43 -0.20
N ASN A 84 -14.45 13.26 -1.50
CA ASN A 84 -14.29 11.93 -2.09
C ASN A 84 -13.05 11.21 -1.57
N PHE A 85 -11.98 11.95 -1.34
CA PHE A 85 -10.73 11.39 -0.84
C PHE A 85 -10.90 10.88 0.59
N ARG A 86 -11.63 11.64 1.43
CA ARG A 86 -11.93 11.20 2.80
C ARG A 86 -12.82 9.95 2.81
N GLN A 87 -13.79 9.88 1.90
CA GLN A 87 -14.64 8.70 1.76
C GLN A 87 -13.84 7.46 1.37
N LEU A 88 -12.83 7.61 0.53
CA LEU A 88 -11.95 6.51 0.17
C LEU A 88 -11.22 5.96 1.39
N LEU A 89 -10.76 6.85 2.27
CA LEU A 89 -10.12 6.41 3.52
C LEU A 89 -11.12 5.68 4.43
N ASP A 90 -12.32 6.22 4.58
CA ASP A 90 -13.35 5.60 5.41
C ASP A 90 -13.69 4.19 4.91
N THR A 91 -13.83 4.02 3.60
CA THR A 91 -14.06 2.71 2.99
C THR A 91 -12.88 1.77 3.21
N PHE A 92 -11.66 2.30 3.06
CA PHE A 92 -10.45 1.51 3.30
C PHE A 92 -10.42 1.00 4.74
N GLU A 93 -10.72 1.86 5.71
CA GLU A 93 -10.72 1.50 7.12
C GLU A 93 -11.78 0.43 7.43
N GLU A 94 -12.98 0.54 6.84
CA GLU A 94 -14.00 -0.49 6.97
C GLU A 94 -13.53 -1.84 6.43
N ASP A 95 -12.87 -1.83 5.29
CA ASP A 95 -12.38 -3.05 4.64
C ASP A 95 -11.16 -3.64 5.35
N CYS A 96 -10.57 -2.92 6.30
CA CYS A 96 -9.47 -3.41 7.14
C CYS A 96 -9.93 -4.24 8.34
N GLU A 97 -11.22 -4.47 8.50
CA GLU A 97 -11.79 -5.25 9.60
C GLU A 97 -11.70 -6.76 9.32
N THR A 98 -10.58 -7.23 8.81
CA THR A 98 -10.29 -8.64 8.57
C THR A 98 -9.12 -9.08 9.44
N SER A 99 -9.01 -10.39 9.64
CA SER A 99 -7.91 -10.92 10.45
C SER A 99 -6.54 -10.55 9.90
N PHE A 100 -6.39 -10.49 8.56
CA PHE A 100 -5.12 -10.10 7.94
C PHE A 100 -4.64 -8.73 8.44
N TRP A 101 -5.52 -7.71 8.35
CA TRP A 101 -5.15 -6.35 8.76
C TRP A 101 -5.10 -6.19 10.27
N MET A 102 -6.04 -6.81 10.96
CA MET A 102 -6.14 -6.71 12.43
C MET A 102 -4.91 -7.31 13.11
N GLU A 103 -4.45 -8.46 12.67
CA GLU A 103 -3.24 -9.10 13.21
C GLU A 103 -1.99 -8.26 12.99
N ARG A 104 -1.98 -7.44 11.94
CA ARG A 104 -0.85 -6.58 11.60
C ARG A 104 -0.94 -5.19 12.20
N ASN A 105 -2.01 -4.90 12.93
CA ASN A 105 -2.22 -3.59 13.57
C ASN A 105 -2.12 -2.46 12.55
N ILE A 106 -2.86 -2.58 11.45
CA ILE A 106 -2.87 -1.55 10.40
C ILE A 106 -3.20 -0.19 11.00
N THR A 107 -2.46 0.83 10.60
CA THR A 107 -2.75 2.21 10.98
C THR A 107 -2.98 3.04 9.73
N THR A 108 -3.87 4.01 9.85
CA THR A 108 -4.19 4.94 8.78
C THR A 108 -4.02 6.37 9.28
N SER A 109 -3.58 7.24 8.39
CA SER A 109 -3.41 8.67 8.70
C SER A 109 -3.89 9.50 7.54
N TYR A 110 -4.48 10.65 7.85
CA TYR A 110 -4.93 11.63 6.88
C TYR A 110 -4.22 12.94 7.18
N LEU A 111 -3.20 13.25 6.38
CA LEU A 111 -2.26 14.32 6.68
C LEU A 111 -2.42 15.49 5.72
N LYS A 112 -2.37 16.71 6.26
CA LYS A 112 -2.32 17.93 5.48
C LYS A 112 -0.85 18.37 5.39
N ILE A 113 -0.31 18.40 4.18
CA ILE A 113 1.08 18.73 3.95
C ILE A 113 1.15 20.03 3.14
N PRO A 114 1.65 21.14 3.73
CA PRO A 114 1.83 22.39 3.00
C PRO A 114 2.98 22.25 2.00
N PHE A 115 2.83 22.83 0.81
CA PHE A 115 3.89 22.89 -0.17
C PHE A 115 4.06 24.27 -0.80
N SER A 116 3.14 25.20 -0.50
CA SER A 116 3.26 26.63 -0.79
C SER A 116 2.38 27.41 0.18
N ASP A 117 2.40 28.76 0.12
CA ASP A 117 1.69 29.61 1.08
C ASP A 117 0.19 29.31 1.13
N ASP A 118 -0.44 29.08 -0.03
CA ASP A 118 -1.88 28.85 -0.13
C ASP A 118 -2.24 27.45 -0.57
N ASP A 119 -1.24 26.63 -0.94
CA ASP A 119 -1.45 25.30 -1.48
C ASP A 119 -1.01 24.23 -0.50
N TYR A 120 -1.78 23.16 -0.44
CA TYR A 120 -1.43 21.99 0.33
C TYR A 120 -1.96 20.75 -0.37
N ARG A 121 -1.41 19.61 0.02
CA ARG A 121 -1.93 18.32 -0.42
C ARG A 121 -2.40 17.53 0.80
N ARG A 122 -3.33 16.63 0.58
CA ARG A 122 -3.75 15.67 1.58
C ARG A 122 -3.13 14.33 1.25
N ASP A 123 -2.49 13.73 2.24
CA ASP A 123 -1.95 12.39 2.09
C ASP A 123 -2.74 11.42 2.94
N ILE A 124 -3.09 10.28 2.35
CA ILE A 124 -3.57 9.14 3.10
C ILE A 124 -2.38 8.17 3.20
N VAL A 125 -2.01 7.83 4.41
CA VAL A 125 -0.93 6.88 4.67
C VAL A 125 -1.51 5.66 5.38
N VAL A 126 -1.33 4.50 4.78
CA VAL A 126 -1.70 3.23 5.39
C VAL A 126 -0.44 2.42 5.60
N LYS A 127 -0.28 1.88 6.79
CA LYS A 127 0.96 1.16 7.11
C LYS A 127 0.78 0.12 8.21
N PHE A 128 1.61 -0.89 8.16
CA PHE A 128 1.81 -1.80 9.29
C PHE A 128 3.30 -2.13 9.43
N HIS A 129 3.66 -2.50 10.62
CA HIS A 129 4.99 -3.02 10.92
C HIS A 129 4.79 -4.11 11.97
N VAL A 130 5.16 -5.34 11.63
CA VAL A 130 4.92 -6.49 12.49
C VAL A 130 6.22 -7.12 12.95
N ASN A 131 6.16 -7.75 14.12
CA ASN A 131 7.27 -8.50 14.64
C ASN A 131 7.40 -9.84 13.92
N LYS A 132 8.59 -10.42 13.93
CA LYS A 132 8.85 -11.76 13.38
C LYS A 132 7.99 -12.85 13.98
N VAL A 133 7.42 -12.60 15.16
CA VAL A 133 6.58 -13.55 15.91
C VAL A 133 5.31 -13.95 15.16
N LEU A 134 4.80 -13.09 14.24
CA LEU A 134 3.61 -13.41 13.44
C LEU A 134 3.88 -14.52 12.41
N TYR A 135 5.13 -14.76 12.06
CA TYR A 135 5.52 -15.76 11.07
C TYR A 135 6.07 -16.99 11.77
N LYS A 136 5.16 -17.75 12.35
CA LYS A 136 5.52 -19.02 12.99
C LYS A 136 5.77 -20.07 11.91
N TYR A 137 6.88 -20.73 12.04
CA TYR A 137 7.33 -21.77 11.12
C TYR A 137 6.67 -23.11 11.43
#